data_d4063ff1d6845cce0ee5558c8232826c
#
_entry.id   d4063ff1d6845cce0ee5558c8232826c
#
_cell.length_a   1.000
_cell.length_b   1.000
_cell.length_c   1.000
_cell.angle_alpha   90.00
_cell.angle_beta   90.00
_cell.angle_gamma   90.00
#
_symmetry.space_group_name_H-M   'P 1'
#
loop_
_entity.id
_entity.type
_entity.pdbx_description
1 polymer ?
#
loop_
_entity_poly.entity_id
_entity_poly.type
_entity_poly.pdbx_seq_one_letter_code
_entity_poly.pdbx_strand_id
1 'polypeptide(L)'
;MLSDVLDVLSDPIDGSSLHDGGNLATLVSDTGHSYDVARQGYVSLVGGRGLRYKGDDASMIQAREKFLASGHFGPFVEAVTGNVQDVLDDAGVGDHEHPVVMEVGAGTGYYLAHTLDAVSGSRGIGIDVSV
;
A
#
# COMPACT_ATOMS: atom_id res chain seq x y z
N MET A 1 -7.74 3.47 -4.78
CA MET A 1 -7.15 2.86 -6.04
C MET A 1 -5.76 3.44 -6.26
N LEU A 2 -4.95 2.91 -7.20
CA LEU A 2 -3.60 3.46 -7.49
C LEU A 2 -3.63 4.96 -7.82
N SER A 3 -4.66 5.42 -8.52
CA SER A 3 -4.92 6.83 -8.81
C SER A 3 -4.95 7.72 -7.57
N ASP A 4 -5.39 7.19 -6.45
CA ASP A 4 -5.64 7.98 -5.24
C ASP A 4 -4.35 8.33 -4.49
N VAL A 5 -3.24 7.67 -4.85
CA VAL A 5 -1.93 7.84 -4.21
C VAL A 5 -0.81 8.18 -5.20
N LEU A 6 -1.15 8.37 -6.48
CA LEU A 6 -0.15 8.63 -7.52
C LEU A 6 0.65 9.91 -7.26
N ASP A 7 0.03 10.91 -6.65
CA ASP A 7 0.63 12.19 -6.27
C ASP A 7 1.77 12.08 -5.23
N VAL A 8 1.83 10.97 -4.51
CA VAL A 8 2.84 10.73 -3.47
C VAL A 8 3.83 9.62 -3.85
N LEU A 9 3.68 9.04 -5.05
CA LEU A 9 4.61 8.03 -5.55
C LEU A 9 5.78 8.67 -6.30
N SER A 10 6.96 8.10 -6.11
CA SER A 10 8.18 8.51 -6.78
C SER A 10 8.88 7.31 -7.42
N ASP A 11 9.63 7.58 -8.46
CA ASP A 11 10.50 6.62 -9.12
C ASP A 11 11.56 6.12 -8.12
N PRO A 12 11.67 4.81 -7.87
CA PRO A 12 12.64 4.26 -6.94
C PRO A 12 14.09 4.36 -7.42
N ILE A 13 14.33 4.71 -8.70
CA ILE A 13 15.66 4.83 -9.26
C ILE A 13 16.25 6.22 -8.99
N ASP A 14 15.46 7.27 -9.16
CA ASP A 14 15.97 8.64 -9.13
C ASP A 14 15.11 9.63 -8.32
N GLY A 15 13.98 9.16 -7.78
CA GLY A 15 13.07 9.97 -6.97
C GLY A 15 12.19 10.94 -7.77
N SER A 16 12.21 10.89 -9.10
CA SER A 16 11.33 11.71 -9.93
C SER A 16 9.86 11.31 -9.79
N SER A 17 8.95 12.22 -10.13
CA SER A 17 7.51 11.96 -10.02
C SER A 17 7.07 10.87 -10.99
N LEU A 18 6.07 10.08 -10.55
CA LEU A 18 5.40 9.09 -11.39
C LEU A 18 4.06 9.62 -11.88
N HIS A 19 3.75 9.36 -13.14
CA HIS A 19 2.53 9.78 -13.82
C HIS A 19 1.83 8.59 -14.49
N ASP A 20 0.52 8.74 -14.72
CA ASP A 20 -0.22 7.77 -15.52
C ASP A 20 0.27 7.80 -16.99
N GLY A 21 0.82 6.70 -17.45
CA GLY A 21 1.25 6.51 -18.84
C GLY A 21 0.11 6.17 -19.80
N GLY A 22 -1.11 6.00 -19.29
CA GLY A 22 -2.33 5.73 -20.07
C GLY A 22 -3.24 4.70 -19.42
N ASN A 23 -4.42 5.14 -19.02
CA ASN A 23 -5.47 4.30 -18.39
C ASN A 23 -5.02 3.49 -17.17
N LEU A 24 -4.04 4.00 -16.42
CA LEU A 24 -3.41 3.30 -15.28
C LEU A 24 -2.90 1.89 -15.62
N ALA A 25 -2.53 1.66 -16.87
CA ALA A 25 -1.89 0.40 -17.29
C ALA A 25 -0.38 0.43 -17.07
N THR A 26 0.20 1.63 -17.02
CA THR A 26 1.64 1.85 -16.86
C THR A 26 1.86 3.17 -16.13
N LEU A 27 2.81 3.19 -15.19
CA LEU A 27 3.32 4.42 -14.61
C LEU A 27 4.62 4.83 -15.33
N VAL A 28 4.78 6.10 -15.60
CA VAL A 28 5.98 6.64 -16.28
C VAL A 28 6.57 7.75 -15.41
N SER A 29 7.89 7.73 -15.23
CA SER A 29 8.59 8.79 -14.52
C SER A 29 8.94 9.98 -15.42
N ASP A 30 9.20 11.14 -14.83
CA ASP A 30 9.68 12.34 -15.56
C ASP A 30 10.97 12.07 -16.35
N THR A 31 11.77 11.10 -15.91
CA THR A 31 13.03 10.70 -16.55
C THR A 31 12.87 9.59 -17.58
N GLY A 32 11.65 9.06 -17.75
CA GLY A 32 11.33 8.09 -18.79
C GLY A 32 11.41 6.63 -18.37
N HIS A 33 11.57 6.32 -17.07
CA HIS A 33 11.39 4.96 -16.58
C HIS A 33 9.90 4.58 -16.62
N SER A 34 9.62 3.29 -16.85
CA SER A 34 8.26 2.78 -17.03
C SER A 34 8.03 1.55 -16.18
N TYR A 35 6.87 1.49 -15.54
CA TYR A 35 6.46 0.43 -14.62
C TYR A 35 5.06 -0.05 -14.96
N ASP A 36 4.95 -1.32 -15.34
CA ASP A 36 3.65 -1.91 -15.68
C ASP A 36 2.79 -2.10 -14.43
N VAL A 37 1.52 -1.75 -14.56
CA VAL A 37 0.51 -2.00 -13.55
C VAL A 37 -0.13 -3.37 -13.84
N ALA A 38 -0.06 -4.26 -12.88
CA ALA A 38 -0.65 -5.58 -13.01
C ALA A 38 -2.19 -5.49 -13.10
N ARG A 39 -2.80 -6.48 -13.73
CA ARG A 39 -4.27 -6.58 -13.84
C ARG A 39 -4.98 -6.54 -12.47
N GLN A 40 -4.29 -6.96 -11.41
CA GLN A 40 -4.79 -6.94 -10.03
C GLN A 40 -4.72 -5.54 -9.38
N GLY A 41 -4.11 -4.56 -10.04
CA GLY A 41 -4.03 -3.17 -9.59
C GLY A 41 -2.78 -2.81 -8.78
N TYR A 42 -1.81 -3.71 -8.64
CA TYR A 42 -0.52 -3.36 -8.04
C TYR A 42 0.51 -2.99 -9.12
N VAL A 43 1.54 -2.27 -8.74
CA VAL A 43 2.68 -1.93 -9.59
C VAL A 43 3.97 -2.52 -9.02
N SER A 44 4.77 -3.17 -9.86
CA SER A 44 6.09 -3.63 -9.47
C SER A 44 7.12 -2.53 -9.74
N LEU A 45 7.59 -1.91 -8.67
CA LEU A 45 8.66 -0.88 -8.73
C LEU A 45 10.07 -1.50 -8.64
N VAL A 46 10.19 -2.81 -8.79
CA VAL A 46 11.47 -3.52 -8.78
C VAL A 46 12.06 -3.52 -10.17
N GLY A 47 13.30 -3.04 -10.30
CA GLY A 47 14.02 -3.05 -11.57
C GLY A 47 14.32 -4.46 -12.09
N GLY A 48 14.70 -4.58 -13.36
CA GLY A 48 14.80 -5.81 -14.16
C GLY A 48 15.68 -6.95 -13.62
N ARG A 49 16.32 -6.82 -12.46
CA ARG A 49 17.03 -7.93 -11.80
C ARG A 49 16.17 -8.79 -10.89
N GLY A 50 14.90 -8.42 -10.69
CA GLY A 50 13.98 -9.09 -9.79
C GLY A 50 14.39 -9.03 -8.31
N LEU A 51 13.52 -9.51 -7.45
CA LEU A 51 13.81 -9.65 -6.02
C LEU A 51 14.64 -10.92 -5.78
N ARG A 52 15.65 -10.82 -4.91
CA ARG A 52 16.43 -11.98 -4.46
C ARG A 52 15.65 -12.90 -3.53
N TYR A 53 14.59 -12.39 -2.93
CA TYR A 53 13.77 -13.11 -1.96
C TYR A 53 12.46 -13.52 -2.62
N LYS A 54 12.08 -14.77 -2.38
CA LYS A 54 10.78 -15.29 -2.78
C LYS A 54 9.79 -14.93 -1.67
N GLY A 55 8.75 -14.19 -2.01
CA GLY A 55 7.62 -13.94 -1.11
C GLY A 55 6.78 -15.20 -0.85
N ASP A 56 5.70 -15.05 -0.09
CA ASP A 56 4.73 -16.11 0.16
C ASP A 56 4.09 -16.55 -1.17
N ASP A 57 3.83 -17.84 -1.31
CA ASP A 57 3.05 -18.34 -2.45
C ASP A 57 1.55 -18.11 -2.24
N ALA A 58 0.77 -18.26 -3.31
CA ALA A 58 -0.67 -18.02 -3.29
C ALA A 58 -1.42 -18.84 -2.22
N SER A 59 -0.97 -20.05 -1.91
CA SER A 59 -1.61 -20.91 -0.90
C SER A 59 -1.33 -20.41 0.52
N MET A 60 -0.14 -19.88 0.76
CA MET A 60 0.24 -19.25 2.03
C MET A 60 -0.54 -17.96 2.26
N ILE A 61 -0.68 -17.13 1.21
CA ILE A 61 -1.46 -15.89 1.27
C ILE A 61 -2.93 -16.19 1.59
N GLN A 62 -3.54 -17.16 0.91
CA GLN A 62 -4.93 -17.57 1.17
C GLN A 62 -5.13 -18.12 2.58
N ALA A 63 -4.19 -18.92 3.09
CA ALA A 63 -4.26 -19.45 4.45
C ALA A 63 -4.19 -18.33 5.48
N ARG A 64 -3.31 -17.35 5.27
CA ARG A 64 -3.17 -16.15 6.12
C ARG A 64 -4.44 -15.30 6.09
N GLU A 65 -4.98 -15.02 4.91
CA GLU A 65 -6.22 -14.27 4.74
C GLU A 65 -7.38 -14.93 5.49
N LYS A 66 -7.57 -16.24 5.30
CA LYS A 66 -8.61 -17.00 6.01
C LYS A 66 -8.43 -16.96 7.52
N PHE A 67 -7.20 -17.07 8.02
CA PHE A 67 -6.91 -17.01 9.45
C PHE A 67 -7.19 -15.61 10.01
N LEU A 68 -6.72 -14.55 9.35
CA LEU A 68 -6.96 -13.16 9.79
C LEU A 68 -8.45 -12.81 9.76
N ALA A 69 -9.18 -13.26 8.73
CA ALA A 69 -10.63 -13.06 8.61
C ALA A 69 -11.44 -13.77 9.73
N SER A 70 -10.84 -14.72 10.47
CA SER A 70 -11.50 -15.35 11.61
C SER A 70 -11.64 -14.45 12.84
N GLY A 71 -11.05 -13.24 12.82
CA GLY A 71 -11.20 -12.22 13.86
C GLY A 71 -10.35 -12.39 15.13
N HIS A 72 -9.46 -13.39 15.17
CA HIS A 72 -8.59 -13.63 16.34
C HIS A 72 -7.66 -12.45 16.65
N PHE A 73 -7.32 -11.64 15.64
CA PHE A 73 -6.45 -10.46 15.77
C PHE A 73 -7.23 -9.15 15.99
N GLY A 74 -8.54 -9.21 16.21
CA GLY A 74 -9.37 -8.02 16.44
C GLY A 74 -8.78 -7.04 17.46
N PRO A 75 -8.45 -7.46 18.70
CA PRO A 75 -7.88 -6.57 19.71
C PRO A 75 -6.55 -5.95 19.29
N PHE A 76 -5.73 -6.69 18.54
CA PHE A 76 -4.46 -6.15 18.02
C PHE A 76 -4.68 -5.12 16.92
N VAL A 77 -5.61 -5.39 16.00
CA VAL A 77 -6.02 -4.44 14.95
C VAL A 77 -6.55 -3.15 15.55
N GLU A 78 -7.41 -3.25 16.56
CA GLU A 78 -7.94 -2.08 17.27
C GLU A 78 -6.82 -1.25 17.91
N ALA A 79 -5.84 -1.90 18.53
CA ALA A 79 -4.70 -1.22 19.11
C ALA A 79 -3.82 -0.52 18.05
N VAL A 80 -3.55 -1.18 16.92
CA VAL A 80 -2.79 -0.57 15.80
C VAL A 80 -3.54 0.64 15.25
N THR A 81 -4.83 0.49 14.99
CA THR A 81 -5.68 1.56 14.45
C THR A 81 -5.77 2.74 15.42
N GLY A 82 -5.97 2.47 16.71
CA GLY A 82 -5.98 3.51 17.74
C GLY A 82 -4.67 4.29 17.80
N ASN A 83 -3.53 3.61 17.74
CA ASN A 83 -2.23 4.28 17.70
C ASN A 83 -2.06 5.17 16.47
N VAL A 84 -2.55 4.76 15.30
CA VAL A 84 -2.51 5.60 14.10
C VAL A 84 -3.37 6.85 14.28
N GLN A 85 -4.57 6.70 14.83
CA GLN A 85 -5.45 7.85 15.13
C GLN A 85 -4.78 8.81 16.11
N ASP A 86 -4.23 8.31 17.21
CA ASP A 86 -3.54 9.13 18.22
C ASP A 86 -2.38 9.92 17.59
N VAL A 87 -1.58 9.31 16.71
CA VAL A 87 -0.48 9.98 16.01
C VAL A 87 -0.99 11.09 15.09
N LEU A 88 -2.09 10.85 14.38
CA LEU A 88 -2.68 11.85 13.48
C LEU A 88 -3.27 13.03 14.29
N ASP A 89 -3.95 12.74 15.40
CA ASP A 89 -4.49 13.75 16.29
C ASP A 89 -3.37 14.61 16.93
N ASP A 90 -2.31 13.97 17.41
CA ASP A 90 -1.13 14.64 17.96
C ASP A 90 -0.41 15.53 16.93
N ALA A 91 -0.41 15.10 15.66
CA ALA A 91 0.14 15.86 14.55
C ALA A 91 -0.79 17.00 14.07
N GLY A 92 -2.01 17.07 14.58
CA GLY A 92 -3.00 18.08 14.20
C GLY A 92 -3.57 17.88 12.81
N VAL A 93 -3.56 16.63 12.31
CA VAL A 93 -4.15 16.27 11.01
C VAL A 93 -5.67 16.30 11.14
N GLY A 94 -6.30 17.27 10.49
CA GLY A 94 -7.75 17.45 10.55
C GLY A 94 -8.52 16.51 9.61
N ASP A 95 -9.84 16.40 9.85
CA ASP A 95 -10.75 15.53 9.06
C ASP A 95 -10.81 15.86 7.56
N HIS A 96 -10.36 17.04 7.16
CA HIS A 96 -10.32 17.48 5.75
C HIS A 96 -8.98 17.22 5.07
N GLU A 97 -7.97 16.83 5.82
CA GLU A 97 -6.69 16.38 5.27
C GLU A 97 -6.83 14.90 4.91
N HIS A 98 -6.20 14.52 3.81
CA HIS A 98 -6.22 13.15 3.33
C HIS A 98 -4.88 12.47 3.65
N PRO A 99 -4.67 12.03 4.91
CA PRO A 99 -3.40 11.46 5.31
C PRO A 99 -3.11 10.18 4.52
N VAL A 100 -1.83 9.95 4.24
CA VAL A 100 -1.39 8.72 3.59
C VAL A 100 -0.81 7.78 4.65
N VAL A 101 -1.38 6.61 4.76
CA VAL A 101 -0.91 5.52 5.63
C VAL A 101 -0.16 4.51 4.77
N MET A 102 1.09 4.22 5.14
CA MET A 102 1.90 3.22 4.44
C MET A 102 2.15 2.02 5.36
N GLU A 103 1.90 0.82 4.85
CA GLU A 103 2.26 -0.44 5.49
C GLU A 103 3.36 -1.14 4.69
N VAL A 104 4.49 -1.43 5.33
CA VAL A 104 5.60 -2.17 4.75
C VAL A 104 5.52 -3.64 5.20
N GLY A 105 5.54 -4.56 4.25
CA GLY A 105 5.25 -5.96 4.51
C GLY A 105 3.75 -6.21 4.67
N ALA A 106 2.94 -5.54 3.85
CA ALA A 106 1.48 -5.51 4.00
C ALA A 106 0.81 -6.88 3.82
N GLY A 107 1.46 -7.83 3.14
CA GLY A 107 0.91 -9.15 2.89
C GLY A 107 -0.47 -9.08 2.23
N THR A 108 -1.51 -9.48 2.97
CA THR A 108 -2.91 -9.41 2.50
C THR A 108 -3.51 -8.01 2.57
N GLY A 109 -2.81 -7.02 3.16
CA GLY A 109 -3.34 -5.68 3.42
C GLY A 109 -4.36 -5.62 4.57
N TYR A 110 -4.44 -6.64 5.40
CA TYR A 110 -5.44 -6.77 6.47
C TYR A 110 -5.40 -5.59 7.45
N TYR A 111 -4.22 -5.25 7.97
CA TYR A 111 -4.10 -4.15 8.93
C TYR A 111 -4.31 -2.79 8.28
N LEU A 112 -3.76 -2.60 7.07
CA LEU A 112 -3.96 -1.37 6.31
C LEU A 112 -5.44 -1.13 6.03
N ALA A 113 -6.18 -2.14 5.57
CA ALA A 113 -7.60 -2.02 5.29
C ALA A 113 -8.39 -1.57 6.52
N HIS A 114 -8.17 -2.22 7.67
CA HIS A 114 -8.82 -1.83 8.93
C HIS A 114 -8.46 -0.42 9.38
N THR A 115 -7.19 -0.02 9.18
CA THR A 115 -6.75 1.35 9.52
C THR A 115 -7.44 2.38 8.63
N LEU A 116 -7.55 2.11 7.33
CA LEU A 116 -8.22 3.02 6.40
C LEU A 116 -9.73 3.13 6.67
N ASP A 117 -10.37 2.05 7.10
CA ASP A 117 -11.78 2.06 7.50
C ASP A 117 -12.02 2.92 8.74
N ALA A 118 -11.06 2.96 9.66
CA ALA A 118 -11.19 3.72 10.91
C ALA A 118 -10.74 5.17 10.79
N VAL A 119 -9.81 5.48 9.89
CA VAL A 119 -9.28 6.83 9.67
C VAL A 119 -9.97 7.44 8.45
N SER A 120 -11.01 8.23 8.69
CA SER A 120 -11.82 8.85 7.63
C SER A 120 -10.97 9.69 6.68
N GLY A 121 -11.20 9.52 5.37
CA GLY A 121 -10.51 10.27 4.33
C GLY A 121 -9.06 9.86 4.09
N SER A 122 -8.52 8.90 4.82
CA SER A 122 -7.15 8.42 4.61
C SER A 122 -6.98 7.68 3.28
N ARG A 123 -5.75 7.70 2.77
CA ARG A 123 -5.31 6.98 1.58
C ARG A 123 -4.25 5.96 1.98
N GLY A 124 -4.22 4.79 1.36
CA GLY A 124 -3.32 3.71 1.77
C GLY A 124 -2.35 3.25 0.71
N ILE A 125 -1.13 2.92 1.14
CA ILE A 125 -0.10 2.28 0.32
C ILE A 125 0.37 1.03 1.05
N GLY A 126 0.11 -0.14 0.48
CA GLY A 126 0.69 -1.40 0.93
C GLY A 126 1.91 -1.77 0.09
N ILE A 127 3.02 -2.08 0.73
CA ILE A 127 4.25 -2.56 0.07
C ILE A 127 4.55 -3.97 0.55
N ASP A 128 4.71 -4.89 -0.37
CA ASP A 128 5.10 -6.27 -0.08
C ASP A 128 6.03 -6.84 -1.15
N VAL A 129 6.75 -7.90 -0.80
CA VAL A 129 7.58 -8.67 -1.75
C VAL A 129 6.82 -9.80 -2.43
N SER A 130 5.65 -10.15 -1.89
CA SER A 130 4.74 -11.18 -2.42
C SER A 130 3.81 -10.55 -3.46
N VAL A 131 3.53 -11.29 -4.52
CA VAL A 131 2.65 -10.89 -5.62
C VAL A 131 1.65 -12.00 -5.96
#